data_53bf1fae647ca12bf7c1537b12a23e92
#
_entry.id   53bf1fae647ca12bf7c1537b12a23e92
#
_cell.length_a   1.000
_cell.length_b   1.000
_cell.length_c   1.000
_cell.angle_alpha   90.00
_cell.angle_beta   90.00
_cell.angle_gamma   90.00
#
_symmetry.space_group_name_H-M   'P 1'
#
loop_
_entity.id
_entity.type
_entity.pdbx_description
1 polymer ?
#
loop_
_entity_poly.entity_id
_entity_poly.type
_entity_poly.pdbx_seq_one_letter_code
_entity_poly.pdbx_strand_id
1 'polypeptide(L)'
;MSAYAAVPSVAVDIPPVYSLVDRVMGDLGSPELVIQQGASPHRYSMRPSEAAAMEHADAVFWVSEDLTPWFEGPLESLAGDALSVELMSLPGVVQLEYREGPTFDSHGHDHEDHAHEHEHEHEHEHEHEHEHEHEHEHHADGGHHHDHHGSNPHGWLDPANAVVWLDAIADTLAKADPEHAGTYRENARRSKADIKALSNELEAQLVDAKDVRFVVFHDAYQYFENRFDVSAVGAISLGDASQPSPARVDELRNRVVEQNVDCVFSEPQFNPQLVKSVFGGTGANTSIVIDPLGTDLPLDGELYPQLLRKLANAVSECAQTR
;
A
#
# COMPACT_ATOMS: atom_id res chain seq x y z
N MET A 1 8.69 46.58 2.13
CA MET A 1 9.43 45.36 1.81
C MET A 1 8.39 44.27 1.90
N SER A 2 7.95 43.71 0.79
CA SER A 2 7.09 42.49 0.85
C SER A 2 8.00 41.37 1.32
N ALA A 3 7.71 40.81 2.50
CA ALA A 3 8.28 39.54 2.88
C ALA A 3 7.71 38.53 1.88
N TYR A 4 8.55 37.94 1.05
CA TYR A 4 8.16 36.75 0.30
C TYR A 4 7.77 35.71 1.33
N ALA A 5 6.55 35.18 1.25
CA ALA A 5 6.19 34.02 2.06
C ALA A 5 7.18 32.90 1.72
N ALA A 6 7.75 32.28 2.75
CA ALA A 6 8.61 31.13 2.52
C ALA A 6 7.74 29.98 2.02
N VAL A 7 8.23 29.25 1.02
CA VAL A 7 7.58 28.02 0.57
C VAL A 7 7.49 27.04 1.75
N PRO A 8 6.37 26.37 1.99
CA PRO A 8 6.20 25.49 3.13
C PRO A 8 7.19 24.32 3.10
N SER A 9 7.74 24.01 4.26
CA SER A 9 8.46 22.76 4.48
C SER A 9 7.47 21.60 4.55
N VAL A 10 7.69 20.58 3.75
CA VAL A 10 6.76 19.45 3.62
C VAL A 10 7.47 18.15 3.95
N ALA A 11 6.88 17.31 4.82
CA ALA A 11 7.34 15.95 5.06
C ALA A 11 6.35 14.94 4.47
N VAL A 12 6.88 13.82 3.99
CA VAL A 12 6.09 12.72 3.40
C VAL A 12 6.62 11.37 3.85
N ASP A 13 5.74 10.38 3.96
CA ASP A 13 6.10 9.06 4.45
C ASP A 13 6.90 8.23 3.45
N ILE A 14 6.39 7.98 2.24
CA ILE A 14 6.96 7.03 1.26
C ILE A 14 7.32 7.68 -0.09
N PRO A 15 8.23 7.07 -0.88
CA PRO A 15 8.66 7.60 -2.18
C PRO A 15 7.53 7.88 -3.20
N PRO A 16 6.47 7.05 -3.34
CA PRO A 16 5.35 7.38 -4.23
C PRO A 16 4.62 8.68 -3.83
N VAL A 17 4.41 8.92 -2.52
CA VAL A 17 3.80 10.16 -2.02
C VAL A 17 4.75 11.34 -2.25
N TYR A 18 6.06 11.14 -2.01
CA TYR A 18 7.08 12.14 -2.36
C TYR A 18 6.91 12.63 -3.80
N SER A 19 6.83 11.70 -4.74
CA SER A 19 6.72 12.03 -6.17
C SER A 19 5.46 12.83 -6.49
N LEU A 20 4.32 12.51 -5.88
CA LEU A 20 3.07 13.25 -6.07
C LEU A 20 3.15 14.67 -5.50
N VAL A 21 3.75 14.84 -4.31
CA VAL A 21 3.94 16.16 -3.69
C VAL A 21 4.95 16.99 -4.47
N ASP A 22 6.07 16.39 -4.89
CA ASP A 22 7.10 17.06 -5.71
C ASP A 22 6.51 17.60 -7.02
N ARG A 23 5.63 16.85 -7.68
CA ARG A 23 4.90 17.32 -8.88
C ARG A 23 4.00 18.52 -8.61
N VAL A 24 3.40 18.62 -7.40
CA VAL A 24 2.55 19.75 -7.03
C VAL A 24 3.40 20.95 -6.64
N MET A 25 4.48 20.75 -5.90
CA MET A 25 5.42 21.82 -5.51
C MET A 25 6.15 22.38 -6.73
N GLY A 26 6.58 21.52 -7.64
CA GLY A 26 7.31 21.90 -8.86
C GLY A 26 8.58 22.70 -8.54
N ASP A 27 8.83 23.76 -9.27
CA ASP A 27 10.03 24.58 -9.10
C ASP A 27 10.06 25.40 -7.78
N LEU A 28 9.00 25.37 -6.98
CA LEU A 28 8.94 26.08 -5.71
C LEU A 28 9.73 25.38 -4.61
N GLY A 29 9.80 24.03 -4.64
CA GLY A 29 10.52 23.25 -3.64
C GLY A 29 10.27 21.76 -3.81
N SER A 30 10.81 20.96 -2.90
CA SER A 30 10.59 19.51 -2.85
C SER A 30 10.33 19.08 -1.41
N PRO A 31 9.55 18.02 -1.17
CA PRO A 31 9.31 17.52 0.17
C PRO A 31 10.51 16.79 0.75
N GLU A 32 10.50 16.57 2.05
CA GLU A 32 11.45 15.71 2.78
C GLU A 32 10.85 14.30 2.96
N LEU A 33 11.61 13.27 2.58
CA LEU A 33 11.19 11.88 2.70
C LEU A 33 11.55 11.30 4.08
N VAL A 34 10.55 10.80 4.82
CA VAL A 34 10.76 10.18 6.14
C VAL A 34 11.24 8.74 5.99
N ILE A 35 10.55 7.91 5.23
CA ILE A 35 10.93 6.50 5.04
C ILE A 35 11.82 6.39 3.80
N GLN A 36 13.10 6.16 4.03
CA GLN A 36 14.10 6.15 2.96
C GLN A 36 13.87 5.02 1.96
N GLN A 37 14.22 5.26 0.69
CA GLN A 37 14.10 4.25 -0.37
C GLN A 37 14.75 2.92 0.05
N GLY A 38 14.07 1.82 -0.22
CA GLY A 38 14.50 0.46 0.11
C GLY A 38 14.17 0.00 1.53
N ALA A 39 13.63 0.87 2.37
CA ALA A 39 13.12 0.49 3.69
C ALA A 39 11.64 0.09 3.61
N SER A 40 11.22 -0.80 4.52
CA SER A 40 9.83 -1.17 4.68
C SER A 40 9.07 -0.11 5.48
N PRO A 41 7.91 0.38 4.99
CA PRO A 41 7.09 1.33 5.74
C PRO A 41 6.44 0.72 6.98
N HIS A 42 6.10 -0.55 6.96
CA HIS A 42 5.43 -1.23 8.08
C HIS A 42 6.33 -1.41 9.30
N ARG A 43 7.67 -1.40 9.11
CA ARG A 43 8.68 -1.52 10.18
C ARG A 43 9.83 -0.57 9.93
N TYR A 44 9.69 0.63 10.37
CA TYR A 44 10.73 1.64 10.21
C TYR A 44 11.11 2.27 11.57
N SER A 45 12.37 2.59 11.72
CA SER A 45 12.87 3.38 12.84
C SER A 45 13.43 4.67 12.31
N MET A 46 12.76 5.77 12.64
CA MET A 46 13.08 7.10 12.15
C MET A 46 14.46 7.54 12.65
N ARG A 47 15.25 8.14 11.77
CA ARG A 47 16.55 8.72 12.08
C ARG A 47 16.38 10.14 12.63
N PRO A 48 17.38 10.68 13.35
CA PRO A 48 17.30 12.05 13.86
C PRO A 48 17.07 13.12 12.79
N SER A 49 17.60 12.93 11.57
CA SER A 49 17.38 13.84 10.45
C SER A 49 15.93 13.85 9.96
N GLU A 50 15.28 12.68 9.95
CA GLU A 50 13.88 12.50 9.55
C GLU A 50 12.93 13.07 10.63
N ALA A 51 13.28 12.88 11.90
CA ALA A 51 12.58 13.52 13.01
C ALA A 51 12.66 15.05 12.93
N ALA A 52 13.84 15.60 12.60
CA ALA A 52 14.00 17.03 12.40
C ALA A 52 13.21 17.55 11.19
N ALA A 53 13.09 16.78 10.10
CA ALA A 53 12.25 17.14 8.96
C ALA A 53 10.78 17.24 9.36
N MET A 54 10.28 16.31 10.18
CA MET A 54 8.91 16.36 10.71
C MET A 54 8.70 17.54 11.66
N GLU A 55 9.65 17.82 12.56
CA GLU A 55 9.58 18.93 13.51
C GLU A 55 9.49 20.31 12.82
N HIS A 56 10.06 20.43 11.63
CA HIS A 56 10.08 21.68 10.86
C HIS A 56 9.03 21.73 9.76
N ALA A 57 8.19 20.71 9.62
CA ALA A 57 7.20 20.63 8.58
C ALA A 57 6.01 21.58 8.84
N ASP A 58 5.62 22.34 7.82
CA ASP A 58 4.36 23.10 7.77
C ASP A 58 3.19 22.21 7.32
N ALA A 59 3.50 21.14 6.55
CA ALA A 59 2.53 20.14 6.12
C ALA A 59 3.16 18.74 6.10
N VAL A 60 2.34 17.73 6.44
CA VAL A 60 2.71 16.31 6.39
C VAL A 60 1.68 15.54 5.58
N PHE A 61 2.13 14.80 4.56
CA PHE A 61 1.28 13.88 3.80
C PHE A 61 1.76 12.45 4.02
N TRP A 62 0.86 11.57 4.39
CA TRP A 62 1.14 10.18 4.69
C TRP A 62 -0.02 9.29 4.25
N VAL A 63 0.26 8.03 3.98
CA VAL A 63 -0.74 7.12 3.40
C VAL A 63 -1.83 6.81 4.42
N SER A 64 -1.50 6.09 5.50
CA SER A 64 -2.45 5.72 6.57
C SER A 64 -1.75 5.11 7.78
N GLU A 65 -2.50 5.01 8.89
CA GLU A 65 -2.09 4.27 10.07
C GLU A 65 -1.88 2.77 9.76
N ASP A 66 -2.69 2.17 8.89
CA ASP A 66 -2.55 0.77 8.48
C ASP A 66 -1.20 0.49 7.78
N LEU A 67 -0.64 1.49 7.05
CA LEU A 67 0.68 1.37 6.44
C LEU A 67 1.80 1.59 7.46
N THR A 68 1.67 2.62 8.27
CA THR A 68 2.71 3.10 9.19
C THR A 68 2.17 3.29 10.60
N PRO A 69 1.82 2.21 11.33
CA PRO A 69 1.19 2.31 12.66
C PRO A 69 2.10 2.98 13.70
N TRP A 70 3.39 3.06 13.46
CA TRP A 70 4.38 3.74 14.28
C TRP A 70 4.43 5.26 14.04
N PHE A 71 3.78 5.78 12.98
CA PHE A 71 3.96 7.17 12.52
C PHE A 71 3.12 8.18 13.32
N GLU A 72 1.97 7.77 13.85
CA GLU A 72 1.04 8.63 14.59
C GLU A 72 1.71 9.30 15.81
N GLY A 73 2.46 8.56 16.62
CA GLY A 73 3.18 9.09 17.76
C GLY A 73 4.19 10.20 17.41
N PRO A 74 5.12 9.99 16.45
CA PRO A 74 5.94 11.04 15.89
C PRO A 74 5.16 12.21 15.28
N LEU A 75 4.07 11.97 14.57
CA LEU A 75 3.24 13.01 14.00
C LEU A 75 2.67 13.94 15.08
N GLU A 76 2.09 13.39 16.14
CA GLU A 76 1.57 14.16 17.27
C GLU A 76 2.66 14.91 18.04
N SER A 77 3.81 14.26 18.28
CA SER A 77 4.86 14.82 19.14
C SER A 77 5.81 15.80 18.45
N LEU A 78 6.06 15.64 17.15
CA LEU A 78 7.03 16.44 16.39
C LEU A 78 6.35 17.43 15.44
N ALA A 79 5.24 17.03 14.80
CA ALA A 79 4.55 17.80 13.76
C ALA A 79 3.13 18.22 14.16
N GLY A 80 2.85 18.35 15.46
CA GLY A 80 1.49 18.65 15.96
C GLY A 80 0.89 19.97 15.49
N ASP A 81 1.71 20.94 15.07
CA ASP A 81 1.28 22.22 14.49
C ASP A 81 1.17 22.19 12.96
N ALA A 82 1.66 21.14 12.30
CA ALA A 82 1.64 20.97 10.85
C ALA A 82 0.23 20.64 10.33
N LEU A 83 -0.04 20.98 9.08
CA LEU A 83 -1.23 20.51 8.37
C LEU A 83 -1.04 19.05 7.98
N SER A 84 -1.56 18.12 8.78
CA SER A 84 -1.47 16.69 8.50
C SER A 84 -2.62 16.20 7.63
N VAL A 85 -2.29 15.40 6.60
CA VAL A 85 -3.25 14.77 5.70
C VAL A 85 -2.98 13.28 5.58
N GLU A 86 -3.88 12.47 6.10
CA GLU A 86 -3.94 11.04 5.86
C GLU A 86 -4.65 10.77 4.53
N LEU A 87 -3.89 10.29 3.56
CA LEU A 87 -4.33 10.25 2.16
C LEU A 87 -5.39 9.18 1.90
N MET A 88 -5.34 8.04 2.60
CA MET A 88 -6.36 6.99 2.47
C MET A 88 -7.70 7.37 3.09
N SER A 89 -7.74 8.30 4.04
CA SER A 89 -8.97 8.76 4.69
C SER A 89 -9.73 9.83 3.88
N LEU A 90 -9.20 10.26 2.74
CA LEU A 90 -9.82 11.30 1.93
C LEU A 90 -11.11 10.83 1.24
N PRO A 91 -12.15 11.66 1.17
CA PRO A 91 -13.36 11.35 0.42
C PRO A 91 -13.08 11.07 -1.06
N GLY A 92 -13.62 9.99 -1.58
CA GLY A 92 -13.45 9.59 -2.99
C GLY A 92 -12.25 8.70 -3.27
N VAL A 93 -11.46 8.39 -2.27
CA VAL A 93 -10.41 7.36 -2.36
C VAL A 93 -11.06 5.98 -2.38
N VAL A 94 -10.66 5.15 -3.32
CA VAL A 94 -11.01 3.73 -3.34
C VAL A 94 -10.30 3.04 -2.18
N GLN A 95 -11.05 2.35 -1.35
CA GLN A 95 -10.53 1.53 -0.26
C GLN A 95 -10.90 0.07 -0.53
N LEU A 96 -9.95 -0.84 -0.36
CA LEU A 96 -10.12 -2.28 -0.48
C LEU A 96 -9.80 -2.93 0.85
N GLU A 97 -10.58 -3.93 1.23
CA GLU A 97 -10.30 -4.72 2.43
C GLU A 97 -9.07 -5.61 2.22
N TYR A 98 -8.40 -6.00 3.30
CA TYR A 98 -7.34 -7.00 3.22
C TYR A 98 -7.89 -8.33 2.68
N ARG A 99 -7.10 -8.97 1.81
CA ARG A 99 -7.40 -10.33 1.36
C ARG A 99 -6.98 -11.34 2.45
N GLU A 100 -7.84 -12.31 2.71
CA GLU A 100 -7.57 -13.36 3.67
C GLU A 100 -6.96 -14.60 2.99
N GLY A 101 -6.15 -15.34 3.75
CA GLY A 101 -5.57 -16.60 3.29
C GLY A 101 -4.37 -16.45 2.35
N PRO A 102 -3.71 -17.57 2.03
CA PRO A 102 -2.52 -17.60 1.15
C PRO A 102 -2.86 -17.53 -0.33
N THR A 103 -4.12 -17.81 -0.68
CA THR A 103 -4.62 -17.89 -2.04
C THR A 103 -5.79 -16.97 -2.20
N PHE A 104 -5.84 -16.28 -3.34
CA PHE A 104 -6.91 -15.36 -3.69
C PHE A 104 -7.86 -16.07 -4.66
N ASP A 105 -8.82 -16.81 -4.10
CA ASP A 105 -9.84 -17.42 -4.94
C ASP A 105 -10.75 -16.31 -5.46
N SER A 106 -10.98 -16.30 -6.77
CA SER A 106 -12.02 -15.46 -7.36
C SER A 106 -13.38 -16.02 -6.94
N HIS A 107 -13.86 -15.58 -5.78
CA HIS A 107 -15.24 -15.81 -5.41
C HIS A 107 -16.10 -14.97 -6.34
N GLY A 108 -16.68 -15.63 -7.34
CA GLY A 108 -17.79 -15.05 -8.08
C GLY A 108 -18.85 -14.65 -7.07
N HIS A 109 -19.18 -13.37 -7.00
CA HIS A 109 -20.29 -12.87 -6.20
C HIS A 109 -21.61 -13.35 -6.80
N ASP A 110 -21.94 -14.62 -6.56
CA ASP A 110 -23.33 -15.07 -6.61
C ASP A 110 -24.00 -14.58 -5.31
N HIS A 111 -24.58 -13.40 -5.37
CA HIS A 111 -25.54 -12.94 -4.39
C HIS A 111 -26.81 -13.78 -4.49
N GLU A 112 -26.81 -14.95 -3.87
CA GLU A 112 -28.06 -15.59 -3.47
C GLU A 112 -28.53 -14.92 -2.17
N ASP A 113 -29.57 -14.10 -2.31
CA ASP A 113 -30.36 -13.53 -1.21
C ASP A 113 -30.97 -14.67 -0.38
N HIS A 114 -30.27 -15.11 0.64
CA HIS A 114 -30.86 -15.93 1.68
C HIS A 114 -31.36 -15.05 2.82
N ALA A 115 -32.64 -14.63 2.70
CA ALA A 115 -33.42 -14.13 3.81
C ALA A 115 -33.64 -15.28 4.81
N HIS A 116 -32.88 -15.32 5.88
CA HIS A 116 -33.16 -16.16 7.03
C HIS A 116 -33.80 -15.32 8.13
N GLU A 117 -35.14 -15.40 8.21
CA GLU A 117 -35.88 -15.08 9.42
C GLU A 117 -35.58 -16.17 10.47
N HIS A 118 -34.92 -15.79 11.54
CA HIS A 118 -34.86 -16.62 12.75
C HIS A 118 -35.44 -15.82 13.93
N GLU A 119 -36.72 -16.09 14.22
CA GLU A 119 -37.29 -15.87 15.54
C GLU A 119 -36.75 -16.95 16.47
N HIS A 120 -36.03 -16.59 17.51
CA HIS A 120 -35.83 -17.45 18.69
C HIS A 120 -36.01 -16.64 19.97
N GLU A 121 -37.19 -16.77 20.55
CA GLU A 121 -37.42 -16.53 21.97
C GLU A 121 -36.82 -17.72 22.75
N HIS A 122 -35.90 -17.47 23.65
CA HIS A 122 -35.60 -18.34 24.77
C HIS A 122 -35.22 -17.52 26.00
N GLU A 123 -36.21 -17.44 26.94
CA GLU A 123 -35.96 -17.13 28.34
C GLU A 123 -35.33 -18.36 29.01
N HIS A 124 -34.19 -18.21 29.67
CA HIS A 124 -33.76 -19.08 30.75
C HIS A 124 -32.97 -18.28 31.79
N GLU A 125 -33.61 -18.08 32.94
CA GLU A 125 -32.97 -17.73 34.20
C GLU A 125 -32.23 -18.96 34.74
N HIS A 126 -30.96 -18.85 35.08
CA HIS A 126 -30.29 -19.70 36.05
C HIS A 126 -29.24 -18.91 36.83
N GLU A 127 -29.55 -18.68 38.12
CA GLU A 127 -28.58 -18.32 39.15
C GLU A 127 -27.71 -19.53 39.46
N HIS A 128 -26.40 -19.40 39.45
CA HIS A 128 -25.48 -20.23 40.23
C HIS A 128 -24.25 -19.42 40.68
N GLU A 129 -24.19 -19.20 41.99
CA GLU A 129 -22.97 -18.80 42.70
C GLU A 129 -22.01 -20.00 42.76
N HIS A 130 -20.77 -19.82 42.35
CA HIS A 130 -19.65 -20.64 42.80
C HIS A 130 -18.38 -19.79 42.88
N GLU A 131 -17.91 -19.59 44.13
CA GLU A 131 -16.57 -19.15 44.46
C GLU A 131 -15.59 -20.29 44.13
N HIS A 132 -14.55 -20.00 43.37
CA HIS A 132 -13.31 -20.78 43.31
C HIS A 132 -12.11 -19.87 43.18
N GLU A 133 -11.29 -19.87 44.23
CA GLU A 133 -9.92 -19.40 44.20
C GLU A 133 -9.08 -20.33 43.31
N HIS A 134 -8.34 -19.79 42.31
CA HIS A 134 -7.28 -20.51 41.65
C HIS A 134 -6.05 -19.62 41.45
N GLU A 135 -4.95 -20.15 41.91
CA GLU A 135 -3.59 -19.63 41.81
C GLU A 135 -3.16 -19.47 40.32
N HIS A 136 -2.48 -18.37 40.07
CA HIS A 136 -1.96 -18.05 38.73
C HIS A 136 -0.60 -18.71 38.49
N GLU A 137 -0.57 -19.73 37.65
CA GLU A 137 0.65 -20.13 36.96
C GLU A 137 0.76 -19.35 35.64
N HIS A 138 1.88 -18.67 35.47
CA HIS A 138 2.21 -17.90 34.28
C HIS A 138 2.55 -18.84 33.11
N HIS A 139 1.68 -19.01 32.17
CA HIS A 139 2.03 -19.47 30.81
C HIS A 139 2.16 -18.27 29.87
N ALA A 140 3.40 -17.96 29.54
CA ALA A 140 3.73 -17.08 28.43
C ALA A 140 3.58 -17.88 27.13
N ASP A 141 2.47 -17.72 26.45
CA ASP A 141 2.38 -17.89 24.99
C ASP A 141 1.04 -17.30 24.53
N GLY A 142 1.04 -16.02 24.23
CA GLY A 142 -0.08 -15.30 23.66
C GLY A 142 0.37 -14.69 22.34
N GLY A 143 0.40 -15.48 21.27
CA GLY A 143 0.42 -14.93 19.94
C GLY A 143 -0.84 -14.07 19.76
N HIS A 144 -0.69 -12.77 19.83
CA HIS A 144 -1.75 -11.84 19.47
C HIS A 144 -1.99 -11.99 17.96
N HIS A 145 -3.00 -12.76 17.59
CA HIS A 145 -3.65 -12.61 16.31
C HIS A 145 -4.33 -11.23 16.35
N HIS A 146 -3.70 -10.25 15.78
CA HIS A 146 -4.38 -9.03 15.41
C HIS A 146 -5.30 -9.41 14.25
N ASP A 147 -6.59 -9.52 14.54
CA ASP A 147 -7.63 -9.52 13.52
C ASP A 147 -7.48 -8.16 12.79
N HIS A 148 -6.94 -8.18 11.60
CA HIS A 148 -6.78 -7.01 10.76
C HIS A 148 -8.15 -6.60 10.20
N HIS A 149 -8.94 -5.91 11.03
CA HIS A 149 -10.14 -5.20 10.60
C HIS A 149 -9.77 -3.82 10.03
N GLY A 150 -8.89 -3.78 9.03
CA GLY A 150 -8.44 -2.55 8.40
C GLY A 150 -8.53 -2.62 6.88
N SER A 151 -8.36 -1.48 6.24
CA SER A 151 -8.26 -1.39 4.78
C SER A 151 -6.85 -1.70 4.32
N ASN A 152 -6.68 -2.37 3.17
CA ASN A 152 -5.38 -2.55 2.54
C ASN A 152 -4.75 -1.16 2.28
N PRO A 153 -3.58 -0.86 2.84
CA PRO A 153 -3.02 0.50 2.79
C PRO A 153 -2.33 0.87 1.49
N HIS A 154 -2.18 -0.06 0.54
CA HIS A 154 -1.38 0.13 -0.68
C HIS A 154 -2.10 0.94 -1.76
N GLY A 155 -2.92 1.91 -1.34
CA GLY A 155 -3.80 2.70 -2.21
C GLY A 155 -3.12 3.55 -3.27
N TRP A 156 -1.80 3.83 -3.13
CA TRP A 156 -1.04 4.56 -4.16
C TRP A 156 -0.90 3.78 -5.48
N LEU A 157 -1.11 2.46 -5.46
CA LEU A 157 -1.03 1.64 -6.67
C LEU A 157 -2.28 1.73 -7.55
N ASP A 158 -3.33 2.43 -7.10
CA ASP A 158 -4.42 2.87 -7.97
C ASP A 158 -4.20 4.32 -8.42
N PRO A 159 -3.97 4.60 -9.71
CA PRO A 159 -3.82 5.96 -10.23
C PRO A 159 -5.07 6.84 -10.01
N ALA A 160 -6.25 6.26 -9.77
CA ALA A 160 -7.43 7.06 -9.43
C ALA A 160 -7.33 7.66 -8.02
N ASN A 161 -6.75 6.94 -7.07
CA ASN A 161 -6.47 7.48 -5.74
C ASN A 161 -5.44 8.62 -5.82
N ALA A 162 -4.39 8.45 -6.60
CA ALA A 162 -3.40 9.51 -6.82
C ALA A 162 -4.02 10.80 -7.40
N VAL A 163 -5.02 10.69 -8.27
CA VAL A 163 -5.76 11.84 -8.79
C VAL A 163 -6.51 12.59 -7.67
N VAL A 164 -7.11 11.88 -6.72
CA VAL A 164 -7.77 12.48 -5.53
C VAL A 164 -6.74 13.12 -4.62
N TRP A 165 -5.62 12.44 -4.36
CA TRP A 165 -4.54 12.92 -3.52
C TRP A 165 -3.91 14.21 -4.02
N LEU A 166 -3.72 14.35 -5.34
CA LEU A 166 -3.17 15.57 -5.94
C LEU A 166 -4.03 16.82 -5.67
N ASP A 167 -5.36 16.70 -5.61
CA ASP A 167 -6.22 17.81 -5.25
C ASP A 167 -6.05 18.18 -3.76
N ALA A 168 -6.03 17.20 -2.86
CA ALA A 168 -5.84 17.43 -1.44
C ALA A 168 -4.46 18.02 -1.11
N ILE A 169 -3.40 17.54 -1.80
CA ILE A 169 -2.03 18.08 -1.69
C ILE A 169 -2.02 19.56 -2.09
N ALA A 170 -2.59 19.88 -3.26
CA ALA A 170 -2.62 21.27 -3.76
C ALA A 170 -3.43 22.20 -2.87
N ASP A 171 -4.56 21.75 -2.34
CA ASP A 171 -5.40 22.55 -1.44
C ASP A 171 -4.75 22.76 -0.07
N THR A 172 -4.00 21.78 0.43
CA THR A 172 -3.24 21.90 1.69
C THR A 172 -2.07 22.87 1.52
N LEU A 173 -1.28 22.72 0.44
CA LEU A 173 -0.17 23.64 0.14
C LEU A 173 -0.67 25.06 -0.12
N ALA A 174 -1.82 25.22 -0.81
CA ALA A 174 -2.44 26.53 -1.01
C ALA A 174 -2.94 27.20 0.27
N LYS A 175 -3.25 26.44 1.33
CA LYS A 175 -3.57 26.97 2.67
C LYS A 175 -2.31 27.41 3.40
N ALA A 176 -1.24 26.62 3.33
CA ALA A 176 0.04 26.93 3.95
C ALA A 176 0.72 28.13 3.28
N ASP A 177 0.60 28.24 1.94
CA ASP A 177 1.20 29.27 1.11
C ASP A 177 0.20 29.86 0.10
N PRO A 178 -0.64 30.81 0.52
CA PRO A 178 -1.64 31.44 -0.34
C PRO A 178 -1.04 32.23 -1.53
N GLU A 179 0.21 32.68 -1.43
CA GLU A 179 0.88 33.44 -2.50
C GLU A 179 1.07 32.57 -3.75
N HIS A 180 1.43 31.28 -3.56
CA HIS A 180 1.65 30.32 -4.65
C HIS A 180 0.46 29.37 -4.89
N ALA A 181 -0.69 29.62 -4.29
CA ALA A 181 -1.89 28.76 -4.41
C ALA A 181 -2.30 28.46 -5.86
N GLY A 182 -2.15 29.45 -6.75
CA GLY A 182 -2.42 29.28 -8.19
C GLY A 182 -1.46 28.28 -8.86
N THR A 183 -0.19 28.31 -8.47
CA THR A 183 0.86 27.41 -9.00
C THR A 183 0.59 25.97 -8.56
N TYR A 184 0.33 25.73 -7.28
CA TYR A 184 0.02 24.39 -6.76
C TYR A 184 -1.17 23.77 -7.48
N ARG A 185 -2.28 24.52 -7.62
CA ARG A 185 -3.49 24.02 -8.30
C ARG A 185 -3.27 23.73 -9.78
N GLU A 186 -2.48 24.58 -10.48
CA GLU A 186 -2.16 24.36 -11.90
C GLU A 186 -1.23 23.13 -12.07
N ASN A 187 -0.25 22.96 -11.18
CA ASN A 187 0.64 21.79 -11.19
C ASN A 187 -0.17 20.50 -10.92
N ALA A 188 -1.07 20.50 -9.92
CA ALA A 188 -1.95 19.38 -9.66
C ALA A 188 -2.87 19.06 -10.86
N ARG A 189 -3.45 20.08 -11.50
CA ARG A 189 -4.28 19.90 -12.69
C ARG A 189 -3.52 19.20 -13.83
N ARG A 190 -2.27 19.61 -14.07
CA ARG A 190 -1.39 18.98 -15.08
C ARG A 190 -1.06 17.55 -14.68
N SER A 191 -0.61 17.33 -13.45
CA SER A 191 -0.27 16.01 -12.94
C SER A 191 -1.44 15.04 -13.01
N LYS A 192 -2.65 15.48 -12.71
CA LYS A 192 -3.87 14.66 -12.86
C LYS A 192 -4.14 14.27 -14.31
N ALA A 193 -3.90 15.19 -15.26
CA ALA A 193 -4.05 14.87 -16.68
C ALA A 193 -3.03 13.82 -17.14
N ASP A 194 -1.77 13.95 -16.70
CA ASP A 194 -0.71 13.00 -17.00
C ASP A 194 -1.00 11.61 -16.42
N ILE A 195 -1.43 11.54 -15.16
CA ILE A 195 -1.76 10.27 -14.50
C ILE A 195 -2.98 9.59 -15.14
N LYS A 196 -3.99 10.35 -15.55
CA LYS A 196 -5.13 9.79 -16.31
C LYS A 196 -4.70 9.25 -17.68
N ALA A 197 -3.82 9.97 -18.38
CA ALA A 197 -3.27 9.49 -19.64
C ALA A 197 -2.43 8.22 -19.45
N LEU A 198 -1.61 8.18 -18.40
CA LEU A 198 -0.86 7.00 -18.00
C LEU A 198 -1.79 5.80 -17.68
N SER A 199 -2.85 6.02 -16.92
CA SER A 199 -3.81 4.95 -16.59
C SER A 199 -4.38 4.31 -17.87
N ASN A 200 -4.78 5.13 -18.85
CA ASN A 200 -5.29 4.62 -20.12
C ASN A 200 -4.19 3.88 -20.96
N GLU A 201 -2.95 4.37 -20.92
CA GLU A 201 -1.79 3.70 -21.52
C GLU A 201 -1.60 2.29 -20.93
N LEU A 202 -1.59 2.19 -19.59
CA LEU A 202 -1.39 0.93 -18.89
C LEU A 202 -2.56 -0.04 -19.07
N GLU A 203 -3.80 0.45 -19.09
CA GLU A 203 -4.98 -0.36 -19.38
C GLU A 203 -4.87 -1.00 -20.77
N ALA A 204 -4.48 -0.22 -21.78
CA ALA A 204 -4.27 -0.73 -23.14
C ALA A 204 -3.10 -1.73 -23.21
N GLN A 205 -2.01 -1.49 -22.47
CA GLN A 205 -0.86 -2.40 -22.41
C GLN A 205 -1.21 -3.75 -21.80
N LEU A 206 -2.06 -3.76 -20.75
CA LEU A 206 -2.40 -4.95 -19.98
C LEU A 206 -3.58 -5.75 -20.53
N VAL A 207 -4.20 -5.33 -21.63
CA VAL A 207 -5.33 -6.04 -22.27
C VAL A 207 -5.02 -7.52 -22.51
N ASP A 208 -3.82 -7.83 -23.01
CA ASP A 208 -3.40 -9.20 -23.33
C ASP A 208 -2.81 -9.95 -22.11
N ALA A 209 -2.74 -9.31 -20.94
CA ALA A 209 -2.20 -9.88 -19.72
C ALA A 209 -3.26 -10.26 -18.67
N LYS A 210 -4.54 -10.10 -18.97
CA LYS A 210 -5.64 -10.37 -18.01
C LYS A 210 -5.74 -11.83 -17.57
N ASP A 211 -5.33 -12.77 -18.42
CA ASP A 211 -5.31 -14.20 -18.11
C ASP A 211 -3.98 -14.68 -17.49
N VAL A 212 -3.06 -13.78 -17.21
CA VAL A 212 -1.77 -14.14 -16.60
C VAL A 212 -1.98 -14.53 -15.16
N ARG A 213 -1.45 -15.67 -14.77
CA ARG A 213 -1.48 -16.18 -13.40
C ARG A 213 -0.14 -15.93 -12.74
N PHE A 214 -0.12 -15.10 -11.72
CA PHE A 214 1.10 -14.80 -11.00
C PHE A 214 0.90 -14.85 -9.49
N VAL A 215 2.00 -15.07 -8.79
CA VAL A 215 2.09 -14.98 -7.32
C VAL A 215 2.98 -13.80 -6.99
N VAL A 216 2.59 -13.00 -6.01
CA VAL A 216 3.36 -11.88 -5.48
C VAL A 216 4.09 -12.26 -4.20
N PHE A 217 5.11 -11.50 -3.80
CA PHE A 217 5.79 -11.78 -2.55
C PHE A 217 4.94 -11.39 -1.34
N HIS A 218 4.41 -10.16 -1.30
CA HIS A 218 3.42 -9.74 -0.30
C HIS A 218 2.21 -9.08 -0.98
N ASP A 219 1.10 -8.97 -0.26
CA ASP A 219 -0.18 -8.51 -0.81
C ASP A 219 -0.27 -6.98 -0.91
N ALA A 220 0.64 -6.37 -1.67
CA ALA A 220 0.63 -4.93 -1.92
C ALA A 220 -0.17 -4.53 -3.17
N TYR A 221 -0.34 -5.42 -4.12
CA TYR A 221 -0.70 -5.07 -5.50
C TYR A 221 -2.20 -5.05 -5.78
N GLN A 222 -3.06 -5.33 -4.79
CA GLN A 222 -4.51 -5.46 -4.93
C GLN A 222 -5.16 -4.26 -5.63
N TYR A 223 -4.71 -3.03 -5.34
CA TYR A 223 -5.21 -1.82 -5.99
C TYR A 223 -4.84 -1.74 -7.47
N PHE A 224 -3.61 -2.11 -7.82
CA PHE A 224 -3.16 -2.21 -9.21
C PHE A 224 -3.93 -3.31 -9.95
N GLU A 225 -4.07 -4.47 -9.32
CA GLU A 225 -4.83 -5.60 -9.87
C GLU A 225 -6.27 -5.21 -10.16
N ASN A 226 -6.96 -4.60 -9.19
CA ASN A 226 -8.35 -4.15 -9.34
C ASN A 226 -8.50 -3.08 -10.42
N ARG A 227 -7.53 -2.16 -10.53
CA ARG A 227 -7.56 -1.08 -11.52
C ARG A 227 -7.41 -1.57 -12.94
N PHE A 228 -6.54 -2.55 -13.17
CA PHE A 228 -6.15 -3.00 -14.52
C PHE A 228 -6.71 -4.38 -14.89
N ASP A 229 -7.59 -4.94 -14.06
CA ASP A 229 -8.24 -6.24 -14.30
C ASP A 229 -7.20 -7.36 -14.54
N VAL A 230 -6.15 -7.39 -13.71
CA VAL A 230 -5.17 -8.48 -13.59
C VAL A 230 -5.24 -9.03 -12.17
N SER A 231 -4.93 -10.30 -11.96
CA SER A 231 -5.11 -10.90 -10.63
C SER A 231 -3.98 -11.81 -10.23
N ALA A 232 -3.41 -11.55 -9.04
CA ALA A 232 -2.54 -12.50 -8.37
C ALA A 232 -3.36 -13.71 -7.87
N VAL A 233 -2.78 -14.91 -7.97
CA VAL A 233 -3.38 -16.15 -7.43
C VAL A 233 -3.14 -16.30 -5.94
N GLY A 234 -2.20 -15.54 -5.40
CA GLY A 234 -1.86 -15.55 -3.98
C GLY A 234 -0.60 -14.75 -3.68
N ALA A 235 -0.30 -14.65 -2.37
CA ALA A 235 0.90 -13.99 -1.87
C ALA A 235 1.69 -14.92 -0.94
N ILE A 236 3.02 -14.86 -1.02
CA ILE A 236 3.92 -15.65 -0.18
C ILE A 236 3.79 -15.22 1.28
N SER A 237 3.72 -13.92 1.53
CA SER A 237 3.46 -13.32 2.84
C SER A 237 2.19 -12.47 2.82
N LEU A 238 1.45 -12.41 3.92
CA LEU A 238 0.29 -11.51 4.05
C LEU A 238 0.70 -10.05 4.24
N GLY A 239 1.92 -9.80 4.67
CA GLY A 239 2.49 -8.47 4.80
C GLY A 239 4.01 -8.54 4.77
N ASP A 240 4.66 -7.43 4.49
CA ASP A 240 6.12 -7.36 4.39
C ASP A 240 6.85 -7.52 5.73
N ALA A 241 6.10 -7.43 6.83
CA ALA A 241 6.63 -7.54 8.18
C ALA A 241 6.71 -8.98 8.72
N SER A 242 6.12 -9.96 8.04
CA SER A 242 6.04 -11.35 8.51
C SER A 242 6.80 -12.32 7.61
N GLN A 243 7.57 -13.25 8.22
CA GLN A 243 8.13 -14.35 7.46
C GLN A 243 7.03 -15.39 7.20
N PRO A 244 6.91 -15.91 5.97
CA PRO A 244 5.93 -16.92 5.66
C PRO A 244 6.21 -18.22 6.44
N SER A 245 5.16 -18.84 6.99
CA SER A 245 5.31 -20.15 7.62
C SER A 245 5.64 -21.24 6.58
N PRO A 246 6.36 -22.31 6.96
CA PRO A 246 6.63 -23.42 6.04
C PRO A 246 5.35 -24.03 5.44
N ALA A 247 4.29 -24.15 6.24
CA ALA A 247 3.01 -24.68 5.76
C ALA A 247 2.39 -23.81 4.66
N ARG A 248 2.43 -22.47 4.82
CA ARG A 248 1.96 -21.52 3.81
C ARG A 248 2.76 -21.62 2.52
N VAL A 249 4.09 -21.72 2.65
CA VAL A 249 5.00 -21.88 1.50
C VAL A 249 4.69 -23.16 0.73
N ASP A 250 4.47 -24.28 1.42
CA ASP A 250 4.14 -25.57 0.80
C ASP A 250 2.77 -25.52 0.11
N GLU A 251 1.76 -24.93 0.75
CA GLU A 251 0.42 -24.74 0.17
C GLU A 251 0.50 -23.92 -1.12
N LEU A 252 1.17 -22.77 -1.08
CA LEU A 252 1.31 -21.91 -2.24
C LEU A 252 2.09 -22.57 -3.37
N ARG A 253 3.15 -23.35 -3.03
CA ARG A 253 3.92 -24.12 -4.03
C ARG A 253 3.05 -25.16 -4.73
N ASN A 254 2.19 -25.87 -4.01
CA ASN A 254 1.24 -26.81 -4.59
C ASN A 254 0.26 -26.11 -5.52
N ARG A 255 -0.26 -24.96 -5.09
CA ARG A 255 -1.17 -24.13 -5.90
C ARG A 255 -0.50 -23.65 -7.19
N VAL A 256 0.76 -23.21 -7.13
CA VAL A 256 1.55 -22.80 -8.31
C VAL A 256 1.60 -23.92 -9.35
N VAL A 257 1.79 -25.17 -8.92
CA VAL A 257 1.83 -26.35 -9.82
C VAL A 257 0.44 -26.70 -10.34
N GLU A 258 -0.56 -26.77 -9.46
CA GLU A 258 -1.94 -27.20 -9.81
C GLU A 258 -2.61 -26.22 -10.77
N GLN A 259 -2.39 -24.92 -10.59
CA GLN A 259 -3.01 -23.88 -11.42
C GLN A 259 -2.15 -23.45 -12.61
N ASN A 260 -0.99 -24.09 -12.82
CA ASN A 260 -0.03 -23.71 -13.85
C ASN A 260 0.26 -22.21 -13.84
N VAL A 261 0.72 -21.71 -12.68
CA VAL A 261 1.07 -20.30 -12.50
C VAL A 261 2.24 -19.94 -13.41
N ASP A 262 2.13 -18.83 -14.14
CA ASP A 262 3.11 -18.39 -15.12
C ASP A 262 4.37 -17.81 -14.44
N CYS A 263 4.17 -16.98 -13.39
CA CYS A 263 5.26 -16.28 -12.72
C CYS A 263 5.10 -16.25 -11.20
N VAL A 264 6.23 -16.26 -10.50
CA VAL A 264 6.33 -15.88 -9.07
C VAL A 264 7.26 -14.69 -8.97
N PHE A 265 6.70 -13.54 -8.65
CA PHE A 265 7.45 -12.30 -8.56
C PHE A 265 8.25 -12.22 -7.27
N SER A 266 9.46 -11.67 -7.36
CA SER A 266 10.27 -11.29 -6.21
C SER A 266 10.27 -9.77 -6.02
N GLU A 267 10.65 -9.31 -4.84
CA GLU A 267 10.73 -7.89 -4.50
C GLU A 267 12.10 -7.55 -3.93
N PRO A 268 12.64 -6.32 -4.18
CA PRO A 268 13.99 -5.96 -3.76
C PRO A 268 14.16 -5.91 -2.24
N GLN A 269 13.08 -5.70 -1.48
CA GLN A 269 13.08 -5.67 -0.01
C GLN A 269 13.29 -7.04 0.61
N PHE A 270 13.11 -8.14 -0.16
CA PHE A 270 13.19 -9.51 0.32
C PHE A 270 14.31 -10.29 -0.35
N ASN A 271 14.73 -11.39 0.29
CA ASN A 271 15.77 -12.24 -0.26
C ASN A 271 15.28 -13.00 -1.52
N PRO A 272 15.76 -12.68 -2.73
CA PRO A 272 15.31 -13.33 -3.97
C PRO A 272 15.64 -14.83 -4.03
N GLN A 273 16.59 -15.31 -3.21
CA GLN A 273 16.90 -16.73 -3.13
C GLN A 273 15.76 -17.53 -2.51
N LEU A 274 14.93 -16.92 -1.67
CA LEU A 274 13.76 -17.59 -1.11
C LEU A 274 12.79 -18.01 -2.23
N VAL A 275 12.43 -17.09 -3.12
CA VAL A 275 11.55 -17.36 -4.27
C VAL A 275 12.14 -18.48 -5.14
N LYS A 276 13.42 -18.37 -5.51
CA LYS A 276 14.08 -19.38 -6.33
C LYS A 276 14.17 -20.76 -5.67
N SER A 277 14.45 -20.82 -4.36
CA SER A 277 14.57 -22.09 -3.65
C SER A 277 13.22 -22.78 -3.45
N VAL A 278 12.16 -22.03 -3.25
CA VAL A 278 10.81 -22.56 -3.01
C VAL A 278 10.14 -22.96 -4.32
N PHE A 279 10.15 -22.07 -5.33
CA PHE A 279 9.39 -22.22 -6.56
C PHE A 279 10.24 -22.70 -7.75
N GLY A 280 11.55 -22.83 -7.59
CA GLY A 280 12.40 -23.43 -8.61
C GLY A 280 11.96 -24.85 -8.93
N GLY A 281 11.78 -25.15 -10.22
CA GLY A 281 11.32 -26.46 -10.68
C GLY A 281 9.80 -26.66 -10.72
N THR A 282 8.98 -25.64 -10.38
CA THR A 282 7.53 -25.69 -10.57
C THR A 282 7.09 -25.42 -12.01
N GLY A 283 7.99 -24.88 -12.85
CA GLY A 283 7.68 -24.39 -14.19
C GLY A 283 7.41 -22.89 -14.26
N ALA A 284 7.06 -22.24 -13.16
CA ALA A 284 6.84 -20.80 -13.12
C ALA A 284 8.13 -20.00 -13.29
N ASN A 285 8.06 -18.86 -14.00
CA ASN A 285 9.19 -17.92 -14.08
C ASN A 285 9.38 -17.20 -12.75
N THR A 286 10.57 -17.30 -12.17
CA THR A 286 10.95 -16.69 -10.88
C THR A 286 12.00 -15.58 -11.02
N SER A 287 12.23 -15.08 -12.24
CA SER A 287 13.27 -14.08 -12.52
C SER A 287 12.77 -12.64 -12.51
N ILE A 288 11.45 -12.42 -12.55
CA ILE A 288 10.86 -11.09 -12.64
C ILE A 288 10.78 -10.47 -11.25
N VAL A 289 11.22 -9.22 -11.16
CA VAL A 289 11.20 -8.41 -9.93
C VAL A 289 10.15 -7.33 -10.08
N ILE A 290 9.28 -7.20 -9.07
CA ILE A 290 8.35 -6.09 -8.93
C ILE A 290 8.67 -5.30 -7.66
N ASP A 291 8.33 -4.02 -7.62
CA ASP A 291 8.63 -3.15 -6.48
C ASP A 291 7.49 -2.15 -6.29
N PRO A 292 6.76 -2.19 -5.16
CA PRO A 292 5.62 -1.30 -4.94
C PRO A 292 6.03 0.12 -4.54
N LEU A 293 7.31 0.36 -4.23
CA LEU A 293 7.83 1.64 -3.74
C LEU A 293 8.77 2.36 -4.72
N GLY A 294 9.25 1.67 -5.77
CA GLY A 294 10.16 2.27 -6.74
C GLY A 294 11.57 2.52 -6.19
N THR A 295 12.11 1.56 -5.44
CA THR A 295 13.39 1.66 -4.71
C THR A 295 14.59 2.04 -5.60
N ASP A 296 14.59 1.62 -6.86
CA ASP A 296 15.65 1.86 -7.84
C ASP A 296 15.39 3.06 -8.77
N LEU A 297 14.28 3.76 -8.57
CA LEU A 297 13.92 4.94 -9.35
C LEU A 297 14.52 6.22 -8.73
N PRO A 298 14.84 7.24 -9.53
CA PRO A 298 15.19 8.57 -9.01
C PRO A 298 14.05 9.09 -8.11
N LEU A 299 14.42 9.73 -7.00
CA LEU A 299 13.47 10.36 -6.09
C LEU A 299 13.11 11.76 -6.61
N ASP A 300 12.12 11.80 -7.48
CA ASP A 300 11.62 13.02 -8.13
C ASP A 300 10.14 12.86 -8.55
N GLY A 301 9.59 13.87 -9.22
CA GLY A 301 8.20 13.86 -9.72
C GLY A 301 7.90 12.77 -10.75
N GLU A 302 8.90 12.14 -11.36
CA GLU A 302 8.71 11.08 -12.34
C GLU A 302 8.72 9.67 -11.73
N LEU A 303 9.05 9.53 -10.44
CA LEU A 303 9.07 8.24 -9.76
C LEU A 303 7.70 7.54 -9.86
N TYR A 304 6.62 8.24 -9.53
CA TYR A 304 5.28 7.64 -9.50
C TYR A 304 4.83 7.08 -10.86
N PRO A 305 4.87 7.85 -11.97
CA PRO A 305 4.53 7.28 -13.28
C PRO A 305 5.48 6.17 -13.73
N GLN A 306 6.77 6.23 -13.40
CA GLN A 306 7.72 5.17 -13.74
C GLN A 306 7.47 3.91 -12.93
N LEU A 307 7.10 4.02 -11.66
CA LEU A 307 6.70 2.91 -10.81
C LEU A 307 5.55 2.11 -11.45
N LEU A 308 4.45 2.77 -11.81
CA LEU A 308 3.31 2.09 -12.41
C LEU A 308 3.66 1.44 -13.78
N ARG A 309 4.49 2.10 -14.60
CA ARG A 309 4.97 1.49 -15.85
C ARG A 309 5.82 0.24 -15.59
N LYS A 310 6.68 0.25 -14.57
CA LYS A 310 7.48 -0.93 -14.22
C LYS A 310 6.61 -2.10 -13.79
N LEU A 311 5.57 -1.86 -13.00
CA LEU A 311 4.61 -2.90 -12.62
C LEU A 311 3.90 -3.48 -13.85
N ALA A 312 3.37 -2.62 -14.73
CA ALA A 312 2.72 -3.07 -15.95
C ALA A 312 3.66 -3.84 -16.88
N ASN A 313 4.93 -3.40 -17.00
CA ASN A 313 5.95 -4.11 -17.77
C ASN A 313 6.24 -5.50 -17.19
N ALA A 314 6.33 -5.64 -15.88
CA ALA A 314 6.57 -6.93 -15.21
C ALA A 314 5.42 -7.92 -15.47
N VAL A 315 4.17 -7.47 -15.38
CA VAL A 315 3.00 -8.30 -15.69
C VAL A 315 2.96 -8.67 -17.18
N SER A 316 3.27 -7.71 -18.06
CA SER A 316 3.35 -7.96 -19.53
C SER A 316 4.48 -8.93 -19.89
N GLU A 317 5.65 -8.81 -19.23
CA GLU A 317 6.77 -9.75 -19.41
C GLU A 317 6.36 -11.16 -18.99
N CYS A 318 5.65 -11.30 -17.87
CA CYS A 318 5.09 -12.57 -17.45
C CYS A 318 4.19 -13.18 -18.52
N ALA A 319 3.32 -12.40 -19.15
CA ALA A 319 2.45 -12.86 -20.24
C ALA A 319 3.23 -13.42 -21.43
N GLN A 320 4.42 -12.90 -21.71
CA GLN A 320 5.26 -13.30 -22.84
C GLN A 320 6.08 -14.57 -22.56
N THR A 321 6.18 -15.02 -21.31
CA THR A 321 6.95 -16.21 -20.91
C THR A 321 6.14 -17.50 -20.89
N ARG A 322 4.87 -17.46 -21.30
CA ARG A 322 3.95 -18.60 -21.44
C ARG A 322 4.38 -19.61 -22.48
#